data_9c54f1519a6c92451a55975f666dde53
#
_entry.id   9c54f1519a6c92451a55975f666dde53
#
_cell.length_a   1.000
_cell.length_b   1.000
_cell.length_c   1.000
_cell.angle_alpha   90.00
_cell.angle_beta   90.00
_cell.angle_gamma   90.00
#
_symmetry.space_group_name_H-M   'P 1'
#
loop_
_entity.id
_entity.type
_entity.pdbx_description
1 polymer ?
#
loop_
_entity_poly.entity_id
_entity_poly.type
_entity_poly.pdbx_seq_one_letter_code
_entity_poly.pdbx_strand_id
1 'polypeptide(L)'
;MDNLKIVPFKLDYKSDFEYLNRQWIEEYFVMEEEDLKTLQNPESYVMERGGEIFFAILNDNVVGTAAMIPTSKGVYELAKMAVAKKLQGLGIGKKLLRRFIVF
;
A
#
# COMPACT_ATOMS: atom_id res chain seq x y z
N MET A 1 12.54 -11.51 8.84
CA MET A 1 11.26 -11.80 9.50
C MET A 1 10.70 -13.06 8.88
N ASP A 2 10.60 -14.10 9.70
CA ASP A 2 10.29 -15.42 9.19
C ASP A 2 8.84 -15.61 8.74
N ASN A 3 7.92 -14.86 9.31
CA ASN A 3 6.49 -15.01 9.00
C ASN A 3 5.91 -13.87 8.16
N LEU A 4 6.78 -13.13 7.48
CA LEU A 4 6.32 -12.04 6.63
C LEU A 4 5.92 -12.56 5.26
N LYS A 5 4.70 -12.22 4.83
CA LYS A 5 4.18 -12.56 3.50
C LYS A 5 3.77 -11.30 2.77
N ILE A 6 3.99 -11.27 1.47
CA ILE A 6 3.50 -10.18 0.62
C ILE A 6 2.40 -10.76 -0.25
N VAL A 7 1.19 -10.20 -0.14
CA VAL A 7 0.00 -10.72 -0.81
C VAL A 7 -0.70 -9.63 -1.60
N PRO A 8 -1.43 -9.98 -2.68
CA PRO A 8 -2.16 -8.99 -3.46
C PRO A 8 -3.42 -8.51 -2.71
N PHE A 9 -4.05 -7.50 -3.27
CA PHE A 9 -5.27 -6.92 -2.71
C PHE A 9 -6.35 -7.98 -2.50
N LYS A 10 -7.00 -7.91 -1.34
CA LYS A 10 -8.23 -8.63 -1.03
C LYS A 10 -9.16 -7.63 -0.37
N LEU A 11 -10.45 -7.81 -0.58
CA LEU A 11 -11.46 -6.95 0.04
C LEU A 11 -11.32 -6.94 1.57
N ASP A 12 -10.90 -8.06 2.14
CA ASP A 12 -10.67 -8.19 3.59
C ASP A 12 -9.65 -7.18 4.12
N TYR A 13 -8.74 -6.70 3.27
CA TYR A 13 -7.67 -5.78 3.67
C TYR A 13 -7.94 -4.33 3.28
N LYS A 14 -9.12 -4.05 2.74
CA LYS A 14 -9.43 -2.69 2.28
C LYS A 14 -9.35 -1.66 3.41
N SER A 15 -9.89 -1.99 4.57
CA SER A 15 -9.84 -1.09 5.72
C SER A 15 -8.41 -0.89 6.23
N ASP A 16 -7.56 -1.91 6.13
CA ASP A 16 -6.15 -1.78 6.50
C ASP A 16 -5.41 -0.83 5.58
N PHE A 17 -5.74 -0.84 4.29
CA PHE A 17 -5.16 0.10 3.33
C PHE A 17 -5.43 1.54 3.75
N GLU A 18 -6.66 1.84 4.08
CA GLU A 18 -7.04 3.18 4.53
C GLU A 18 -6.37 3.51 5.87
N TYR A 19 -6.47 2.62 6.84
CA TYR A 19 -5.95 2.86 8.20
C TYR A 19 -4.45 3.14 8.21
N LEU A 20 -3.65 2.29 7.57
CA LEU A 20 -2.20 2.44 7.55
C LEU A 20 -1.76 3.73 6.87
N ASN A 21 -2.38 4.04 5.73
CA ASN A 21 -2.03 5.26 5.00
C ASN A 21 -2.49 6.52 5.74
N ARG A 22 -3.65 6.48 6.39
CA ARG A 22 -4.13 7.62 7.18
C ARG A 22 -3.19 7.91 8.34
N GLN A 23 -2.72 6.89 9.04
CA GLN A 23 -1.76 7.09 10.13
C GLN A 23 -0.51 7.82 9.63
N TRP A 24 0.02 7.38 8.48
CA TRP A 24 1.20 7.99 7.90
C TRP A 24 0.95 9.43 7.45
N ILE A 25 -0.12 9.65 6.68
CA ILE A 25 -0.42 10.96 6.12
C ILE A 25 -0.75 11.97 7.22
N GLU A 26 -1.56 11.58 8.20
CA GLU A 26 -1.98 12.46 9.28
C GLU A 26 -0.84 12.84 10.21
N GLU A 27 0.18 11.99 10.32
CA GLU A 27 1.34 12.29 11.16
C GLU A 27 2.31 13.25 10.48
N TYR A 28 2.54 13.11 9.17
CA TYR A 28 3.60 13.84 8.48
C TYR A 28 3.10 14.85 7.45
N PHE A 29 1.84 14.80 7.08
CA PHE A 29 1.27 15.63 6.02
C PHE A 29 -0.13 16.06 6.38
N VAL A 30 -0.75 16.84 5.48
CA VAL A 30 -2.16 17.20 5.58
C VAL A 30 -2.95 16.24 4.69
N MET A 31 -4.02 15.66 5.22
CA MET A 31 -4.89 14.78 4.44
C MET A 31 -5.69 15.62 3.44
N GLU A 32 -5.48 15.36 2.16
CA GLU A 32 -6.19 16.07 1.11
C GLU A 32 -7.36 15.23 0.60
N GLU A 33 -8.29 15.88 -0.10
CA GLU A 33 -9.47 15.19 -0.64
C GLU A 33 -9.09 14.04 -1.58
N GLU A 34 -8.08 14.24 -2.42
CA GLU A 34 -7.60 13.20 -3.33
C GLU A 34 -7.06 11.99 -2.58
N ASP A 35 -6.39 12.22 -1.45
CA ASP A 35 -5.91 11.13 -0.61
C ASP A 35 -7.09 10.30 -0.10
N LEU A 36 -8.09 10.97 0.45
CA LEU A 36 -9.27 10.28 0.97
C LEU A 36 -9.99 9.47 -0.10
N LYS A 37 -10.14 10.02 -1.29
CA LYS A 37 -10.79 9.32 -2.40
C LYS A 37 -10.07 8.02 -2.72
N THR A 38 -8.74 8.08 -2.83
CA THR A 38 -7.93 6.89 -3.12
C THR A 38 -8.01 5.87 -1.99
N LEU A 39 -7.92 6.32 -0.74
CA LEU A 39 -7.92 5.42 0.41
C LEU A 39 -9.27 4.75 0.63
N GLN A 40 -10.35 5.44 0.32
CA GLN A 40 -11.71 4.90 0.52
C GLN A 40 -12.21 4.13 -0.69
N ASN A 41 -11.61 4.34 -1.86
CA ASN A 41 -12.03 3.68 -3.10
C ASN A 41 -10.81 3.16 -3.88
N PRO A 42 -10.02 2.26 -3.29
CA PRO A 42 -8.81 1.76 -3.95
C PRO A 42 -9.12 0.99 -5.24
N GLU A 43 -10.29 0.36 -5.32
CA GLU A 43 -10.67 -0.34 -6.53
C GLU A 43 -10.76 0.60 -7.72
N SER A 44 -11.44 1.75 -7.54
CA SER A 44 -11.63 2.73 -8.62
C SER A 44 -10.36 3.53 -8.91
N TYR A 45 -9.66 3.95 -7.88
CA TYR A 45 -8.54 4.88 -8.04
C TYR A 45 -7.20 4.21 -8.29
N VAL A 46 -7.09 2.92 -8.03
CA VAL A 46 -5.86 2.16 -8.26
C VAL A 46 -6.08 1.04 -9.26
N MET A 47 -6.94 0.07 -8.92
CA MET A 47 -7.03 -1.16 -9.69
C MET A 47 -7.71 -0.99 -11.03
N GLU A 48 -8.77 -0.20 -11.11
CA GLU A 48 -9.43 0.07 -12.38
C GLU A 48 -8.57 0.92 -13.33
N ARG A 49 -7.54 1.57 -12.80
CA ARG A 49 -6.58 2.31 -13.62
C ARG A 49 -5.42 1.43 -14.09
N GLY A 50 -5.48 0.14 -13.80
CA GLY A 50 -4.42 -0.79 -14.17
C GLY A 50 -3.33 -0.91 -13.11
N GLY A 51 -3.55 -0.34 -11.93
CA GLY A 51 -2.59 -0.42 -10.83
C GLY A 51 -2.77 -1.67 -9.99
N GLU A 52 -1.90 -1.82 -9.03
CA GLU A 52 -1.92 -2.95 -8.10
C GLU A 52 -1.66 -2.48 -6.68
N ILE A 53 -2.21 -3.23 -5.72
CA ILE A 53 -1.99 -3.01 -4.30
C ILE A 53 -1.50 -4.31 -3.71
N PHE A 54 -0.44 -4.23 -2.90
CA PHE A 54 0.06 -5.37 -2.14
C PHE A 54 0.04 -5.05 -0.66
N PHE A 55 -0.05 -6.10 0.14
CA PHE A 55 -0.03 -6.00 1.59
C PHE A 55 1.07 -6.87 2.17
N ALA A 56 1.70 -6.38 3.23
CA ALA A 56 2.63 -7.16 4.02
C ALA A 56 1.89 -7.70 5.24
N ILE A 57 1.90 -9.01 5.40
CA ILE A 57 1.23 -9.71 6.50
C ILE A 57 2.29 -10.33 7.39
N LEU A 58 2.28 -9.98 8.66
CA LEU A 58 3.20 -10.54 9.65
C LEU A 58 2.39 -11.16 10.78
N ASN A 59 2.53 -12.49 10.97
CA ASN A 59 1.78 -13.22 12.00
C ASN A 59 0.28 -12.92 11.93
N ASP A 60 -0.29 -13.01 10.72
CA ASP A 60 -1.71 -12.78 10.44
C ASP A 60 -2.19 -11.32 10.60
N ASN A 61 -1.27 -10.38 10.85
CA ASN A 61 -1.61 -8.96 10.93
C ASN A 61 -1.13 -8.22 9.71
N VAL A 62 -1.97 -7.33 9.18
CA VAL A 62 -1.56 -6.46 8.09
C VAL A 62 -0.68 -5.35 8.67
N VAL A 63 0.59 -5.33 8.26
CA VAL A 63 1.57 -4.40 8.81
C VAL A 63 2.13 -3.41 7.79
N GLY A 64 1.79 -3.57 6.52
CA GLY A 64 2.25 -2.66 5.49
C GLY A 64 1.42 -2.79 4.24
N THR A 65 1.50 -1.77 3.38
CA THR A 65 0.82 -1.76 2.10
C THR A 65 1.54 -0.84 1.13
N ALA A 66 1.38 -1.14 -0.17
CA ALA A 66 1.90 -0.28 -1.23
C ALA A 66 0.97 -0.37 -2.44
N ALA A 67 0.74 0.77 -3.09
CA ALA A 67 -0.09 0.87 -4.28
C ALA A 67 0.69 1.56 -5.39
N MET A 68 0.69 0.99 -6.59
CA MET A 68 1.31 1.56 -7.78
C MET A 68 0.28 1.73 -8.88
N ILE A 69 0.35 2.85 -9.58
CA ILE A 69 -0.57 3.20 -10.67
C ILE A 69 0.24 3.48 -11.92
N PRO A 70 -0.15 2.94 -13.09
CA PRO A 70 0.52 3.31 -14.34
C PRO A 70 0.18 4.75 -14.71
N THR A 71 1.20 5.52 -15.08
CA THR A 71 1.02 6.92 -15.49
C THR A 71 1.18 7.09 -17.00
N SER A 72 2.04 6.27 -17.59
CA SER A 72 2.23 6.23 -19.02
C SER A 72 2.77 4.85 -19.36
N LYS A 73 2.91 4.57 -20.68
CA LYS A 73 3.35 3.24 -21.12
C LYS A 73 4.69 2.87 -20.48
N GLY A 74 4.69 1.81 -19.70
CA GLY A 74 5.89 1.30 -19.06
C GLY A 74 6.35 2.07 -17.83
N VAL A 75 5.59 3.08 -17.40
CA VAL A 75 5.95 3.90 -16.24
C VAL A 75 4.88 3.77 -15.17
N TYR A 76 5.31 3.45 -13.95
CA TYR A 76 4.42 3.32 -12.79
C TYR A 76 4.80 4.34 -11.74
N GLU A 77 3.80 4.88 -11.08
CA GLU A 77 3.96 5.81 -9.96
C GLU A 77 3.58 5.12 -8.67
N LEU A 78 4.43 5.29 -7.64
CA LEU A 78 4.09 4.84 -6.30
C LEU A 78 3.03 5.80 -5.74
N ALA A 79 1.79 5.34 -5.70
CA ALA A 79 0.67 6.20 -5.29
C ALA A 79 0.55 6.31 -3.78
N LYS A 80 0.66 5.18 -3.08
CA LYS A 80 0.57 5.14 -1.62
C LYS A 80 1.49 4.06 -1.10
N MET A 81 2.13 4.32 0.05
CA MET A 81 2.87 3.30 0.77
C MET A 81 2.90 3.65 2.25
N ALA A 82 2.64 2.67 3.08
CA ALA A 82 2.70 2.85 4.52
C ALA A 82 3.06 1.55 5.21
N VAL A 83 3.85 1.65 6.28
CA VAL A 83 4.22 0.52 7.14
C VAL A 83 3.87 0.91 8.56
N ALA A 84 3.36 -0.06 9.34
CA ALA A 84 3.03 0.15 10.72
C ALA A 84 4.22 0.80 11.45
N LYS A 85 3.94 1.84 12.24
CA LYS A 85 4.98 2.69 12.83
C LYS A 85 6.04 1.91 13.59
N LYS A 86 5.64 0.91 14.36
CA LYS A 86 6.56 0.10 15.17
C LYS A 86 7.49 -0.78 14.34
N LEU A 87 7.16 -0.99 13.07
CA LEU A 87 7.90 -1.89 12.19
C LEU A 87 8.65 -1.19 11.07
N GLN A 88 8.68 0.12 11.09
CA GLN A 88 9.44 0.90 10.11
C GLN A 88 10.94 0.67 10.33
N GLY A 89 11.70 0.74 9.23
CA GLY A 89 13.14 0.52 9.31
C GLY A 89 13.57 -0.94 9.25
N LEU A 90 12.65 -1.88 9.14
CA LEU A 90 12.95 -3.32 9.08
C LEU A 90 12.93 -3.90 7.67
N GLY A 91 12.81 -3.06 6.64
CA GLY A 91 12.84 -3.51 5.26
C GLY A 91 11.51 -3.97 4.67
N ILE A 92 10.41 -3.80 5.38
CA ILE A 92 9.08 -4.20 4.89
C ILE A 92 8.70 -3.43 3.63
N GLY A 93 8.95 -2.11 3.61
CA GLY A 93 8.68 -1.27 2.44
C GLY A 93 9.43 -1.75 1.20
N LYS A 94 10.70 -2.13 1.37
CA LYS A 94 11.50 -2.67 0.27
C LYS A 94 10.91 -3.95 -0.28
N LYS A 95 10.44 -4.83 0.57
CA LYS A 95 9.83 -6.10 0.14
C LYS A 95 8.53 -5.86 -0.62
N LEU A 96 7.74 -4.89 -0.17
CA LEU A 96 6.53 -4.48 -0.89
C LEU A 96 6.87 -3.96 -2.28
N LEU A 97 7.86 -3.08 -2.39
CA LEU A 97 8.24 -2.52 -3.69
C LEU A 97 8.83 -3.57 -4.63
N ARG A 98 9.59 -4.53 -4.10
CA ARG A 98 10.12 -5.62 -4.90
C ARG A 98 9.04 -6.45 -5.55
N ARG A 99 7.89 -6.59 -4.90
CA ARG A 99 6.79 -7.40 -5.42
C ARG A 99 6.24 -6.84 -6.74
N PHE A 100 6.31 -5.52 -6.94
CA PHE A 100 5.89 -4.90 -8.19
C PHE A 100 6.90 -5.13 -9.32
N ILE A 101 8.16 -5.37 -8.99
CA ILE A 101 9.24 -5.50 -9.97
C ILE A 101 9.44 -6.94 -10.42
N VAL A 102 9.13 -7.91 -9.57
CA VAL A 102 9.36 -9.33 -9.82
C VAL A 102 8.23 -9.90 -10.69
N PHE A 103 8.62 -10.52 -11.78
CA PHE A 103 7.71 -11.14 -12.72
C PHE A 103 7.86 -12.65 -12.74
#